data_27cf4782d36b1e74148049813c2c916f
#
_entry.id   27cf4782d36b1e74148049813c2c916f
#
_cell.length_a   1.000
_cell.length_b   1.000
_cell.length_c   1.000
_cell.angle_alpha   90.00
_cell.angle_beta   90.00
_cell.angle_gamma   90.00
#
_symmetry.space_group_name_H-M   'P 1'
#
loop_
_entity.id
_entity.type
_entity.pdbx_description
1 polymer ?
#
loop_
_entity_poly.entity_id
_entity_poly.type
_entity_poly.pdbx_seq_one_letter_code
_entity_poly.pdbx_strand_id
1 'polypeptide(L)'
;SATGCGQMTFNQKLAGHWVSGSCESAGSGSYIKRDFTLTESTWKLNATVYNDAACTVKFLGLDIAGPYTVVQESTAVAGATEVNYQVTDRRLIPLSDGAVQLLMQGKCGAGPWAVNQIADIALTGCAPLGFPSNAQCPGGELDLNQIDGNNLFFGDRSADLCKARPTKLGAYPVTRAQ
;
A
#
# COMPACT_ATOMS: atom_id res chain seq x y z
N SER A 1 -20.96 36.76 15.94
CA SER A 1 -21.16 35.35 15.55
C SER A 1 -19.80 34.78 15.13
N ALA A 2 -19.20 33.95 16.00
CA ALA A 2 -17.99 33.23 15.68
C ALA A 2 -18.34 32.16 14.66
N THR A 3 -17.94 32.32 13.42
CA THR A 3 -17.87 31.25 12.44
C THR A 3 -16.81 30.27 12.91
N GLY A 4 -17.24 29.20 13.58
CA GLY A 4 -16.36 28.13 13.98
C GLY A 4 -15.66 27.55 12.77
N CYS A 5 -14.34 27.55 12.75
CA CYS A 5 -13.55 26.72 11.84
C CYS A 5 -13.99 25.27 12.08
N GLY A 6 -14.70 24.68 11.11
CA GLY A 6 -15.13 23.30 11.19
C GLY A 6 -13.92 22.39 11.37
N GLN A 7 -14.05 21.41 12.27
CA GLN A 7 -13.01 20.41 12.51
C GLN A 7 -12.76 19.60 11.21
N MET A 8 -11.50 19.36 10.84
CA MET A 8 -11.15 18.57 9.66
C MET A 8 -11.67 17.14 9.79
N THR A 9 -12.23 16.59 8.71
CA THR A 9 -12.58 15.18 8.61
C THR A 9 -11.32 14.30 8.56
N PHE A 10 -11.47 13.01 8.82
CA PHE A 10 -10.34 12.09 8.71
C PHE A 10 -9.82 12.02 7.27
N ASN A 11 -10.71 12.06 6.27
CA ASN A 11 -10.31 12.13 4.86
C ASN A 11 -9.43 13.35 4.56
N GLN A 12 -9.78 14.52 5.08
CA GLN A 12 -8.99 15.73 4.93
C GLN A 12 -7.62 15.62 5.61
N LYS A 13 -7.54 14.95 6.76
CA LYS A 13 -6.28 14.69 7.46
C LYS A 13 -5.40 13.68 6.73
N LEU A 14 -6.00 12.67 6.09
CA LEU A 14 -5.27 11.69 5.28
C LEU A 14 -4.69 12.28 4.00
N ALA A 15 -5.39 13.25 3.39
CA ALA A 15 -4.96 13.85 2.14
C ALA A 15 -3.55 14.43 2.27
N GLY A 16 -2.70 14.12 1.30
CA GLY A 16 -1.32 14.58 1.27
C GLY A 16 -0.36 13.56 0.68
N HIS A 17 0.91 13.88 0.81
CA HIS A 17 2.03 13.07 0.34
C HIS A 17 2.76 12.48 1.55
N TRP A 18 2.92 11.15 1.56
CA TRP A 18 3.48 10.40 2.67
C TRP A 18 4.54 9.43 2.18
N VAL A 19 5.73 9.47 2.76
CA VAL A 19 6.87 8.68 2.30
C VAL A 19 7.51 7.89 3.43
N SER A 20 8.12 6.75 3.09
CA SER A 20 8.95 5.99 4.03
C SER A 20 10.07 6.84 4.59
N GLY A 21 10.23 6.83 5.91
CA GLY A 21 11.33 7.54 6.58
C GLY A 21 12.68 6.84 6.44
N SER A 22 12.67 5.55 6.09
CA SER A 22 13.87 4.71 5.97
C SER A 22 13.64 3.57 4.98
N CYS A 23 14.67 2.78 4.73
CA CYS A 23 14.56 1.49 4.06
C CYS A 23 13.87 0.50 5.02
N GLU A 24 12.67 0.04 4.70
CA GLU A 24 11.84 -0.77 5.58
C GLU A 24 12.01 -2.25 5.28
N SER A 25 12.14 -3.09 6.30
CA SER A 25 12.12 -4.55 6.10
C SER A 25 10.71 -5.00 5.68
N ALA A 26 10.64 -5.73 4.57
CA ALA A 26 9.40 -6.34 4.07
C ALA A 26 9.36 -7.86 4.32
N GLY A 27 10.31 -8.39 5.10
CA GLY A 27 10.45 -9.80 5.39
C GLY A 27 11.25 -10.57 4.34
N SER A 28 11.72 -11.76 4.69
CA SER A 28 12.42 -12.69 3.77
C SER A 28 13.60 -12.08 3.01
N GLY A 29 14.33 -11.14 3.63
CA GLY A 29 15.46 -10.45 2.98
C GLY A 29 15.08 -9.40 1.95
N SER A 30 13.80 -9.06 1.84
CA SER A 30 13.30 -7.97 1.00
C SER A 30 13.13 -6.70 1.80
N TYR A 31 13.30 -5.57 1.12
CA TYR A 31 13.16 -4.23 1.69
C TYR A 31 12.32 -3.36 0.76
N ILE A 32 11.69 -2.32 1.31
CA ILE A 32 10.78 -1.48 0.54
C ILE A 32 10.90 0.00 0.94
N LYS A 33 10.72 0.87 -0.04
CA LYS A 33 10.40 2.28 0.15
C LYS A 33 9.04 2.56 -0.45
N ARG A 34 8.17 3.19 0.32
CA ARG A 34 6.79 3.50 -0.04
C ARG A 34 6.61 5.01 -0.22
N ASP A 35 5.82 5.37 -1.20
CA ASP A 35 5.47 6.75 -1.53
C ASP A 35 3.97 6.79 -1.82
N PHE A 36 3.19 7.34 -0.89
CA PHE A 36 1.74 7.45 -0.99
C PHE A 36 1.33 8.88 -1.34
N THR A 37 0.41 9.00 -2.26
CA THR A 37 -0.35 10.23 -2.51
C THR A 37 -1.83 9.93 -2.26
N LEU A 38 -2.42 10.61 -1.28
CA LEU A 38 -3.85 10.48 -0.98
C LEU A 38 -4.55 11.80 -1.25
N THR A 39 -5.71 11.73 -1.88
CA THR A 39 -6.71 12.82 -1.90
C THR A 39 -7.74 12.54 -0.81
N GLU A 40 -8.83 13.28 -0.77
CA GLU A 40 -9.93 12.98 0.17
C GLU A 40 -10.73 11.73 -0.19
N SER A 41 -10.52 11.13 -1.37
CA SER A 41 -11.29 9.97 -1.86
C SER A 41 -10.48 8.90 -2.59
N THR A 42 -9.25 9.20 -2.98
CA THR A 42 -8.39 8.28 -3.76
C THR A 42 -7.03 8.11 -3.13
N TRP A 43 -6.40 6.99 -3.42
CA TRP A 43 -5.04 6.71 -2.99
C TRP A 43 -4.19 6.22 -4.15
N LYS A 44 -2.92 6.50 -4.06
CA LYS A 44 -1.90 6.01 -4.97
C LYS A 44 -0.66 5.63 -4.16
N LEU A 45 -0.11 4.46 -4.45
CA LEU A 45 1.15 3.98 -3.91
C LEU A 45 2.14 3.79 -5.05
N ASN A 46 3.26 4.49 -4.99
CA ASN A 46 4.47 4.12 -5.70
C ASN A 46 5.43 3.49 -4.69
N ALA A 47 5.91 2.30 -4.97
CA ALA A 47 6.87 1.66 -4.10
C ALA A 47 7.96 0.96 -4.92
N THR A 48 9.12 0.82 -4.30
CA THR A 48 10.22 0.04 -4.87
C THR A 48 10.66 -0.98 -3.84
N VAL A 49 10.71 -2.24 -4.27
CA VAL A 49 11.23 -3.37 -3.50
C VAL A 49 12.71 -3.54 -3.84
N TYR A 50 13.51 -3.80 -2.82
CA TYR A 50 14.96 -3.94 -2.89
C TYR A 50 15.40 -5.27 -2.31
N ASN A 51 16.57 -5.75 -2.76
CA ASN A 51 17.19 -6.97 -2.25
C ASN A 51 18.25 -6.71 -1.17
N ASP A 52 18.38 -5.45 -0.70
CA ASP A 52 19.37 -5.08 0.30
C ASP A 52 18.81 -4.08 1.32
N ALA A 53 19.37 -4.11 2.52
CA ALA A 53 18.94 -3.25 3.63
C ALA A 53 19.25 -1.76 3.45
N ALA A 54 20.14 -1.42 2.50
CA ALA A 54 20.44 -0.05 2.16
C ALA A 54 19.50 0.53 1.08
N CYS A 55 18.59 -0.29 0.53
CA CYS A 55 17.71 0.09 -0.57
C CYS A 55 18.47 0.62 -1.78
N THR A 56 19.51 -0.07 -2.20
CA THR A 56 20.33 0.26 -3.37
C THR A 56 20.14 -0.70 -4.54
N VAL A 57 19.85 -1.99 -4.26
CA VAL A 57 19.66 -3.02 -5.27
C VAL A 57 18.17 -3.18 -5.56
N LYS A 58 17.70 -2.52 -6.60
CA LYS A 58 16.28 -2.54 -7.01
C LYS A 58 15.89 -3.90 -7.55
N PHE A 59 14.72 -4.39 -7.11
CA PHE A 59 14.14 -5.66 -7.54
C PHE A 59 12.88 -5.45 -8.36
N LEU A 60 11.88 -4.75 -7.81
CA LEU A 60 10.54 -4.61 -8.38
C LEU A 60 9.94 -3.26 -8.02
N GLY A 61 9.30 -2.61 -8.97
CA GLY A 61 8.48 -1.43 -8.76
C GLY A 61 7.00 -1.78 -8.66
N LEU A 62 6.26 -1.05 -7.83
CA LEU A 62 4.82 -1.12 -7.64
C LEU A 62 4.19 0.23 -7.95
N ASP A 63 3.06 0.22 -8.66
CA ASP A 63 2.22 1.40 -8.89
C ASP A 63 0.76 0.96 -8.73
N ILE A 64 0.16 1.32 -7.60
CA ILE A 64 -1.18 0.88 -7.21
C ILE A 64 -2.05 2.11 -6.97
N ALA A 65 -3.27 2.10 -7.48
CA ALA A 65 -4.21 3.19 -7.31
C ALA A 65 -5.65 2.71 -7.19
N GLY A 66 -6.48 3.51 -6.55
CA GLY A 66 -7.91 3.26 -6.43
C GLY A 66 -8.59 4.26 -5.51
N PRO A 67 -9.90 4.10 -5.29
CA PRO A 67 -10.62 4.84 -4.26
C PRO A 67 -10.38 4.24 -2.88
N TYR A 68 -10.66 5.00 -1.83
CA TYR A 68 -10.75 4.50 -0.47
C TYR A 68 -12.00 5.03 0.24
N THR A 69 -12.43 4.32 1.27
CA THR A 69 -13.57 4.71 2.10
C THR A 69 -13.17 4.68 3.57
N VAL A 70 -13.38 5.77 4.27
CA VAL A 70 -13.29 5.82 5.73
C VAL A 70 -14.57 5.24 6.32
N VAL A 71 -14.44 4.24 7.20
CA VAL A 71 -15.59 3.49 7.73
C VAL A 71 -16.00 4.03 9.10
N GLN A 72 -15.16 3.89 10.11
CA GLN A 72 -15.43 4.27 11.49
C GLN A 72 -14.14 4.27 12.32
N GLU A 73 -14.22 4.74 13.55
CA GLU A 73 -13.14 4.54 14.52
C GLU A 73 -12.99 3.05 14.84
N SER A 74 -11.73 2.61 14.97
CA SER A 74 -11.44 1.22 15.31
C SER A 74 -11.82 0.91 16.75
N THR A 75 -12.48 -0.22 16.94
CA THR A 75 -12.72 -0.78 18.28
C THR A 75 -11.57 -1.68 18.76
N ALA A 76 -10.72 -2.14 17.83
CA ALA A 76 -9.59 -3.03 18.13
C ALA A 76 -8.30 -2.26 18.45
N VAL A 77 -8.12 -1.08 17.87
CA VAL A 77 -6.91 -0.26 18.04
C VAL A 77 -7.32 1.16 18.40
N ALA A 78 -7.11 1.55 19.63
CA ALA A 78 -7.46 2.89 20.12
C ALA A 78 -6.71 3.97 19.31
N GLY A 79 -7.44 4.99 18.86
CA GLY A 79 -6.91 6.10 18.07
C GLY A 79 -6.75 5.81 16.58
N ALA A 80 -6.96 4.57 16.14
CA ALA A 80 -6.97 4.21 14.74
C ALA A 80 -8.38 4.34 14.12
N THR A 81 -8.41 4.51 12.80
CA THR A 81 -9.62 4.59 12.00
C THR A 81 -9.62 3.45 10.97
N GLU A 82 -10.76 2.82 10.80
CA GLU A 82 -10.97 1.77 9.79
C GLU A 82 -11.11 2.41 8.41
N VAL A 83 -10.31 1.95 7.47
CA VAL A 83 -10.30 2.43 6.07
C VAL A 83 -10.27 1.23 5.14
N ASN A 84 -11.11 1.26 4.10
CA ASN A 84 -11.12 0.24 3.05
C ASN A 84 -10.44 0.82 1.81
N TYR A 85 -9.40 0.14 1.32
CA TYR A 85 -8.64 0.54 0.14
C TYR A 85 -9.01 -0.35 -1.04
N GLN A 86 -9.69 0.21 -2.02
CA GLN A 86 -10.03 -0.49 -3.26
C GLN A 86 -8.91 -0.31 -4.28
N VAL A 87 -8.77 -1.27 -5.18
CA VAL A 87 -7.74 -1.26 -6.22
C VAL A 87 -8.42 -1.19 -7.58
N THR A 88 -8.15 -0.13 -8.32
CA THR A 88 -8.50 0.00 -9.73
C THR A 88 -7.36 -0.51 -10.61
N ASP A 89 -6.15 -0.02 -10.34
CA ASP A 89 -4.93 -0.39 -11.05
C ASP A 89 -3.92 -0.99 -10.07
N ARG A 90 -3.31 -2.10 -10.44
CA ARG A 90 -2.14 -2.65 -9.75
C ARG A 90 -1.10 -3.01 -10.79
N ARG A 91 -0.11 -2.15 -10.95
CA ARG A 91 0.93 -2.28 -11.95
C ARG A 91 2.23 -2.73 -11.30
N LEU A 92 2.88 -3.69 -11.94
CA LEU A 92 4.22 -4.17 -11.56
C LEU A 92 5.22 -3.75 -12.63
N ILE A 93 6.42 -3.42 -12.17
CA ILE A 93 7.54 -3.01 -13.02
C ILE A 93 8.75 -3.82 -12.57
N PRO A 94 9.13 -4.91 -13.27
CA PRO A 94 10.34 -5.63 -12.92
C PRO A 94 11.56 -4.75 -13.16
N LEU A 95 12.41 -4.63 -12.16
CA LEU A 95 13.63 -3.80 -12.20
C LEU A 95 14.91 -4.65 -12.21
N SER A 96 14.74 -5.98 -12.30
CA SER A 96 15.84 -6.95 -12.33
C SER A 96 15.40 -8.21 -13.09
N ASP A 97 16.37 -8.99 -13.56
CA ASP A 97 16.10 -10.29 -14.19
C ASP A 97 15.43 -11.27 -13.21
N GLY A 98 15.81 -11.21 -11.92
CA GLY A 98 15.18 -12.02 -10.88
C GLY A 98 13.70 -11.72 -10.71
N ALA A 99 13.30 -10.45 -10.81
CA ALA A 99 11.88 -10.07 -10.78
C ALA A 99 11.14 -10.59 -12.02
N VAL A 100 11.73 -10.47 -13.21
CA VAL A 100 11.13 -11.04 -14.44
C VAL A 100 10.87 -12.53 -14.26
N GLN A 101 11.85 -13.29 -13.78
CA GLN A 101 11.71 -14.74 -13.56
C GLN A 101 10.61 -15.05 -12.55
N LEU A 102 10.54 -14.32 -11.44
CA LEU A 102 9.50 -14.50 -10.43
C LEU A 102 8.10 -14.28 -11.01
N LEU A 103 7.92 -13.22 -11.79
CA LEU A 103 6.63 -12.89 -12.41
C LEU A 103 6.22 -13.91 -13.46
N MET A 104 7.16 -14.41 -14.27
CA MET A 104 6.90 -15.45 -15.27
C MET A 104 6.57 -16.80 -14.61
N GLN A 105 7.34 -17.24 -13.65
CA GLN A 105 7.10 -18.49 -12.90
C GLN A 105 5.80 -18.44 -12.11
N GLY A 106 5.48 -17.32 -11.53
CA GLY A 106 4.24 -17.09 -10.80
C GLY A 106 3.01 -16.89 -11.67
N LYS A 107 3.19 -16.83 -12.99
CA LYS A 107 2.12 -16.54 -13.98
C LYS A 107 1.36 -15.27 -13.61
N CYS A 108 2.07 -14.25 -13.19
CA CYS A 108 1.51 -12.96 -12.82
C CYS A 108 1.14 -12.17 -14.09
N GLY A 109 -0.14 -11.87 -14.27
CA GLY A 109 -0.60 -11.15 -15.45
C GLY A 109 -0.45 -11.95 -16.76
N ALA A 110 -0.65 -11.27 -17.88
CA ALA A 110 -0.65 -11.87 -19.20
C ALA A 110 0.76 -12.05 -19.80
N GLY A 111 1.80 -11.39 -19.25
CA GLY A 111 3.12 -11.39 -19.86
C GLY A 111 3.13 -10.94 -21.34
N PRO A 112 4.25 -11.06 -22.06
CA PRO A 112 5.57 -11.41 -21.53
C PRO A 112 6.14 -10.33 -20.62
N TRP A 113 6.98 -10.74 -19.66
CA TRP A 113 7.65 -9.83 -18.76
C TRP A 113 9.07 -9.51 -19.25
N ALA A 114 9.47 -8.27 -19.13
CA ALA A 114 10.84 -7.81 -19.39
C ALA A 114 11.20 -6.71 -18.39
N VAL A 115 12.48 -6.51 -18.13
CA VAL A 115 12.96 -5.43 -17.26
C VAL A 115 12.42 -4.08 -17.76
N ASN A 116 11.90 -3.27 -16.84
CA ASN A 116 11.26 -1.97 -17.07
C ASN A 116 9.93 -2.02 -17.85
N GLN A 117 9.39 -3.19 -18.13
CA GLN A 117 8.08 -3.29 -18.76
C GLN A 117 6.97 -3.31 -17.70
N ILE A 118 6.05 -2.34 -17.80
CA ILE A 118 4.91 -2.21 -16.88
C ILE A 118 3.78 -3.11 -17.34
N ALA A 119 3.16 -3.84 -16.42
CA ALA A 119 1.91 -4.57 -16.67
C ALA A 119 0.96 -4.47 -15.49
N ASP A 120 -0.34 -4.36 -15.78
CA ASP A 120 -1.40 -4.34 -14.78
C ASP A 120 -1.80 -5.76 -14.42
N ILE A 121 -1.83 -6.06 -13.11
CA ILE A 121 -2.21 -7.36 -12.55
C ILE A 121 -3.48 -7.30 -11.70
N ALA A 122 -4.24 -6.22 -11.75
CA ALA A 122 -5.44 -6.06 -10.92
C ALA A 122 -6.47 -7.17 -11.17
N LEU A 123 -6.62 -7.61 -12.42
CA LEU A 123 -7.55 -8.68 -12.79
C LEU A 123 -7.05 -10.09 -12.47
N THR A 124 -5.74 -10.32 -12.50
CA THR A 124 -5.14 -11.66 -12.35
C THR A 124 -4.57 -11.89 -10.94
N GLY A 125 -4.14 -10.83 -10.28
CA GLY A 125 -3.31 -10.94 -9.08
C GLY A 125 -1.90 -11.43 -9.38
N CYS A 126 -1.13 -11.66 -8.33
CA CYS A 126 0.21 -12.23 -8.38
C CYS A 126 0.47 -12.96 -7.05
N ALA A 127 0.16 -14.25 -7.00
CA ALA A 127 0.24 -15.04 -5.78
C ALA A 127 1.65 -15.05 -5.12
N PRO A 128 2.76 -15.16 -5.86
CA PRO A 128 4.10 -15.12 -5.25
C PRO A 128 4.42 -13.84 -4.49
N LEU A 129 3.75 -12.73 -4.83
CA LEU A 129 3.91 -11.43 -4.16
C LEU A 129 2.80 -11.16 -3.14
N GLY A 130 1.88 -12.11 -2.95
CA GLY A 130 0.75 -11.94 -2.04
C GLY A 130 -0.34 -10.98 -2.54
N PHE A 131 -0.37 -10.65 -3.84
CA PHE A 131 -1.39 -9.80 -4.41
C PHE A 131 -2.59 -10.63 -4.90
N PRO A 132 -3.79 -10.40 -4.35
CA PRO A 132 -5.02 -11.01 -4.87
C PRO A 132 -5.44 -10.36 -6.18
N SER A 133 -6.25 -11.06 -6.97
CA SER A 133 -7.04 -10.42 -8.01
C SER A 133 -8.14 -9.56 -7.39
N ASN A 134 -8.67 -8.60 -8.15
CA ASN A 134 -9.80 -7.79 -7.67
C ASN A 134 -11.03 -8.65 -7.33
N ALA A 135 -11.26 -9.74 -8.08
CA ALA A 135 -12.36 -10.68 -7.81
C ALA A 135 -12.18 -11.43 -6.47
N GLN A 136 -10.94 -11.67 -6.04
CA GLN A 136 -10.64 -12.29 -4.75
C GLN A 136 -10.73 -11.31 -3.57
N CYS A 137 -10.79 -10.01 -3.84
CA CYS A 137 -10.83 -8.95 -2.85
C CYS A 137 -11.93 -7.91 -3.17
N PRO A 138 -13.21 -8.33 -3.26
CA PRO A 138 -14.28 -7.48 -3.80
C PRO A 138 -14.60 -6.26 -2.95
N GLY A 139 -14.33 -6.31 -1.65
CA GLY A 139 -14.50 -5.18 -0.73
C GLY A 139 -13.29 -4.28 -0.62
N GLY A 140 -12.23 -4.57 -1.35
CA GLY A 140 -10.92 -3.95 -1.15
C GLY A 140 -10.20 -4.48 0.08
N GLU A 141 -9.04 -3.93 0.37
CA GLU A 141 -8.28 -4.26 1.57
C GLU A 141 -8.89 -3.56 2.80
N LEU A 142 -9.19 -4.35 3.82
CA LEU A 142 -9.72 -3.88 5.10
C LEU A 142 -8.51 -3.46 5.97
N ASP A 143 -8.24 -2.17 6.05
CA ASP A 143 -7.04 -1.67 6.74
C ASP A 143 -7.39 -0.75 7.91
N LEU A 144 -6.36 -0.33 8.62
CA LEU A 144 -6.39 0.68 9.67
C LEU A 144 -5.47 1.84 9.31
N ASN A 145 -5.84 3.04 9.69
CA ASN A 145 -4.94 4.19 9.65
C ASN A 145 -4.95 4.93 10.98
N GLN A 146 -3.77 5.35 11.41
CA GLN A 146 -3.61 6.25 12.54
C GLN A 146 -2.63 7.35 12.18
N ILE A 147 -3.05 8.59 12.37
CA ILE A 147 -2.19 9.77 12.21
C ILE A 147 -1.72 10.18 13.59
N ASP A 148 -0.40 10.20 13.76
CA ASP A 148 0.27 10.68 14.96
C ASP A 148 1.31 11.74 14.56
N GLY A 149 0.96 13.00 14.72
CA GLY A 149 1.77 14.12 14.23
C GLY A 149 1.96 14.03 12.71
N ASN A 150 3.21 13.93 12.28
CA ASN A 150 3.59 13.79 10.87
C ASN A 150 3.69 12.32 10.40
N ASN A 151 3.31 11.39 11.23
CA ASN A 151 3.36 9.95 10.91
C ASN A 151 1.98 9.41 10.58
N LEU A 152 1.91 8.61 9.54
CA LEU A 152 0.74 7.83 9.17
C LEU A 152 1.07 6.34 9.28
N PHE A 153 0.41 5.67 10.21
CA PHE A 153 0.49 4.22 10.39
C PHE A 153 -0.60 3.53 9.57
N PHE A 154 -0.24 2.42 8.96
CA PHE A 154 -1.18 1.43 8.41
C PHE A 154 -1.31 0.26 9.36
N GLY A 155 -2.32 -0.59 9.15
CA GLY A 155 -2.47 -1.83 9.89
C GLY A 155 -1.37 -2.84 9.60
N ASP A 156 -1.16 -3.77 10.53
CA ASP A 156 -0.29 -4.92 10.34
C ASP A 156 -0.82 -5.80 9.20
N ARG A 157 0.07 -6.27 8.34
CA ARG A 157 -0.28 -7.03 7.13
C ARG A 157 -0.05 -8.54 7.26
N SER A 158 0.02 -9.08 8.47
CA SER A 158 0.21 -10.51 8.69
C SER A 158 -1.03 -11.35 8.37
N ALA A 159 -2.23 -10.74 8.40
CA ALA A 159 -3.48 -11.38 8.03
C ALA A 159 -3.87 -11.07 6.58
N ASP A 160 -4.84 -11.84 6.04
CA ASP A 160 -5.44 -11.56 4.75
C ASP A 160 -6.41 -10.39 4.86
N LEU A 161 -5.98 -9.22 4.41
CA LEU A 161 -6.75 -7.97 4.49
C LEU A 161 -8.01 -7.96 3.62
N CYS A 162 -8.15 -8.90 2.69
CA CYS A 162 -9.39 -9.08 1.94
C CYS A 162 -10.51 -9.70 2.78
N LYS A 163 -10.16 -10.37 3.88
CA LYS A 163 -11.08 -11.12 4.73
C LYS A 163 -11.23 -10.58 6.14
N ALA A 164 -10.17 -9.99 6.68
CA ALA A 164 -10.15 -9.52 8.06
C ALA A 164 -9.33 -8.25 8.21
N ARG A 165 -9.82 -7.36 9.05
CA ARG A 165 -9.14 -6.12 9.42
C ARG A 165 -8.02 -6.42 10.42
N PRO A 166 -6.86 -5.74 10.34
CA PRO A 166 -5.81 -5.86 11.34
C PRO A 166 -6.30 -5.49 12.74
N THR A 167 -5.71 -6.12 13.75
CA THR A 167 -5.97 -5.81 15.17
C THR A 167 -4.81 -5.05 15.83
N LYS A 168 -3.81 -4.67 15.06
CA LYS A 168 -2.66 -3.87 15.48
C LYS A 168 -2.12 -3.06 14.31
N LEU A 169 -1.35 -2.02 14.62
CA LEU A 169 -0.65 -1.22 13.61
C LEU A 169 0.64 -1.92 13.17
N GLY A 170 1.06 -1.63 11.94
CA GLY A 170 2.35 -2.04 11.40
C GLY A 170 3.50 -1.27 12.06
N ALA A 171 4.71 -1.82 11.96
CA ALA A 171 5.90 -1.29 12.64
C ALA A 171 6.46 0.00 12.00
N TYR A 172 6.21 0.21 10.70
CA TYR A 172 6.82 1.32 9.95
C TYR A 172 5.76 2.32 9.51
N PRO A 173 5.72 3.53 10.11
CA PRO A 173 4.89 4.60 9.57
C PRO A 173 5.51 5.19 8.32
N VAL A 174 4.69 5.80 7.48
CA VAL A 174 5.13 6.77 6.49
C VAL A 174 5.04 8.17 7.07
N THR A 175 5.89 9.08 6.64
CA THR A 175 5.99 10.43 7.17
C THR A 175 5.51 11.42 6.12
N ARG A 176 4.80 12.46 6.56
CA ARG A 176 4.35 13.52 5.66
C ARG A 176 5.55 14.18 4.99
N ALA A 177 5.57 14.17 3.66
CA ALA A 177 6.59 14.87 2.88
C ALA A 177 6.37 16.38 2.98
N GLN A 178 7.48 17.12 3.07
CA GLN A 178 7.48 18.60 3.10
C GLN A 178 7.44 19.17 1.69
#